data_a9f1e5519eb31772b4475b1f24502a07
#
_entry.id   a9f1e5519eb31772b4475b1f24502a07
#
_cell.length_a   1.000
_cell.length_b   1.000
_cell.length_c   1.000
_cell.angle_alpha   90.00
_cell.angle_beta   90.00
_cell.angle_gamma   90.00
#
_symmetry.space_group_name_H-M   'P 1'
#
loop_
_entity.id
_entity.type
_entity.pdbx_description
1 polymer ?
#
loop_
_entity_poly.entity_id
_entity_poly.type
_entity_poly.pdbx_seq_one_letter_code
_entity_poly.pdbx_strand_id
1 'polypeptide(L)'
;RVRDKSGSDIYKTKSGFDYPLQKDRYGNYKVQSGELIRVCMTSDFFLEEADKWREEVWDIIKQRSDVKFYLLTKRPERVHKCLPSDWGNGWENVFFNVTAENQKRADERIPLLLDLPFKHKGIMCAPFISPISIEKYLQSGQIERVVCGGENYDGSRPCNFDWVKSLRQECVSHNV
;
A
#
# COMPACT_ATOMS: atom_id res chain seq x y z
N ARG A 1 -20.58 -7.88 7.29
CA ARG A 1 -19.92 -8.72 8.31
C ARG A 1 -20.42 -10.15 8.12
N VAL A 2 -19.51 -11.09 7.87
CA VAL A 2 -19.81 -12.53 7.93
C VAL A 2 -19.94 -12.87 9.42
N ARG A 3 -21.15 -13.22 9.87
CA ARG A 3 -21.54 -13.31 11.31
C ARG A 3 -20.71 -14.30 12.14
N ASP A 4 -19.99 -15.22 11.53
CA ASP A 4 -19.33 -16.35 12.21
C ASP A 4 -17.80 -16.32 12.14
N LYS A 5 -17.19 -15.15 11.83
CA LYS A 5 -15.73 -15.02 11.73
C LYS A 5 -15.19 -14.04 12.75
N SER A 6 -14.14 -14.44 13.44
CA SER A 6 -13.33 -13.56 14.28
C SER A 6 -12.67 -12.45 13.44
N GLY A 7 -12.40 -11.29 14.03
CA GLY A 7 -11.67 -10.21 13.37
C GLY A 7 -10.22 -10.59 13.00
N SER A 8 -9.70 -11.69 13.54
CA SER A 8 -8.38 -12.27 13.22
C SER A 8 -8.42 -13.30 12.09
N ASP A 9 -9.60 -13.74 11.64
CA ASP A 9 -9.71 -14.76 10.60
C ASP A 9 -9.34 -14.17 9.23
N ILE A 10 -8.38 -14.80 8.56
CA ILE A 10 -7.99 -14.45 7.19
C ILE A 10 -8.77 -15.30 6.20
N TYR A 11 -9.55 -14.66 5.35
CA TYR A 11 -10.39 -15.34 4.36
C TYR A 11 -10.55 -14.53 3.07
N LYS A 12 -10.80 -15.24 1.98
CA LYS A 12 -11.18 -14.64 0.70
C LYS A 12 -12.62 -14.12 0.79
N THR A 13 -12.82 -12.85 0.47
CA THR A 13 -14.18 -12.28 0.45
C THR A 13 -14.98 -12.81 -0.73
N LYS A 14 -16.29 -13.07 -0.54
CA LYS A 14 -17.15 -13.63 -1.59
C LYS A 14 -17.50 -12.62 -2.70
N SER A 15 -17.67 -11.36 -2.35
CA SER A 15 -18.22 -10.34 -3.26
C SER A 15 -17.27 -9.17 -3.58
N GLY A 16 -16.11 -9.13 -2.97
CA GLY A 16 -15.17 -8.02 -3.13
C GLY A 16 -13.83 -8.42 -3.75
N PHE A 17 -13.56 -9.71 -3.83
CA PHE A 17 -12.26 -10.20 -4.29
C PHE A 17 -12.03 -9.90 -5.78
N ASP A 18 -13.05 -10.12 -6.59
CA ASP A 18 -13.07 -9.89 -8.04
C ASP A 18 -13.69 -8.53 -8.43
N TYR A 19 -13.87 -7.62 -7.46
CA TYR A 19 -14.54 -6.34 -7.68
C TYR A 19 -14.01 -5.55 -8.89
N PRO A 20 -12.69 -5.53 -9.17
CA PRO A 20 -12.17 -4.84 -10.35
C PRO A 20 -12.67 -5.40 -11.69
N LEU A 21 -13.08 -6.67 -11.71
CA LEU A 21 -13.60 -7.36 -12.89
C LEU A 21 -15.14 -7.29 -13.01
N GLN A 22 -15.82 -6.80 -11.98
CA GLN A 22 -17.28 -6.75 -11.97
C GLN A 22 -17.81 -5.71 -12.95
N LYS A 23 -18.89 -6.09 -13.63
CA LYS A 23 -19.59 -5.23 -14.58
C LYS A 23 -20.99 -4.88 -14.07
N ASP A 24 -21.49 -3.76 -14.56
CA ASP A 24 -22.88 -3.34 -14.37
C ASP A 24 -23.82 -4.11 -15.33
N ARG A 25 -25.12 -3.80 -15.26
CA ARG A 25 -26.14 -4.41 -16.14
C ARG A 25 -25.99 -4.06 -17.62
N TYR A 26 -25.16 -3.07 -17.95
CA TYR A 26 -24.91 -2.63 -19.33
C TYR A 26 -23.59 -3.18 -19.88
N GLY A 27 -22.85 -3.98 -19.09
CA GLY A 27 -21.58 -4.58 -19.48
C GLY A 27 -20.34 -3.70 -19.22
N ASN A 28 -20.50 -2.52 -18.63
CA ASN A 28 -19.37 -1.65 -18.27
C ASN A 28 -18.74 -2.09 -16.95
N TYR A 29 -17.42 -1.98 -16.82
CA TYR A 29 -16.76 -2.22 -15.55
C TYR A 29 -17.25 -1.23 -14.48
N LYS A 30 -17.51 -1.73 -13.27
CA LYS A 30 -17.90 -0.86 -12.13
C LYS A 30 -16.77 0.05 -11.72
N VAL A 31 -15.53 -0.43 -11.83
CA VAL A 31 -14.32 0.36 -11.64
C VAL A 31 -13.89 0.92 -12.99
N GLN A 32 -13.86 2.23 -13.13
CA GLN A 32 -13.56 2.88 -14.39
C GLN A 32 -12.06 2.91 -14.65
N SER A 33 -11.68 3.00 -15.93
CA SER A 33 -10.28 3.20 -16.33
C SER A 33 -9.70 4.47 -15.69
N GLY A 34 -8.47 4.38 -15.21
CA GLY A 34 -7.77 5.46 -14.52
C GLY A 34 -8.06 5.59 -13.01
N GLU A 35 -9.11 4.93 -12.50
CA GLU A 35 -9.40 4.94 -11.06
C GLU A 35 -8.29 4.27 -10.25
N LEU A 36 -8.14 4.72 -8.99
CA LEU A 36 -7.22 4.14 -8.02
C LEU A 36 -7.99 3.32 -6.98
N ILE A 37 -7.65 2.03 -6.91
CA ILE A 37 -8.21 1.10 -5.92
C ILE A 37 -7.18 0.81 -4.84
N ARG A 38 -7.59 0.91 -3.58
CA ARG A 38 -6.80 0.43 -2.44
C ARG A 38 -7.08 -1.06 -2.23
N VAL A 39 -6.03 -1.87 -2.24
CA VAL A 39 -6.12 -3.32 -2.05
C VAL A 39 -5.92 -3.66 -0.58
N CYS A 40 -6.69 -4.62 -0.07
CA CYS A 40 -6.59 -5.11 1.31
C CYS A 40 -6.73 -4.03 2.40
N MET A 41 -7.80 -3.22 2.34
CA MET A 41 -8.05 -2.12 3.29
C MET A 41 -8.08 -2.54 4.78
N THR A 42 -8.46 -3.78 5.07
CA THR A 42 -8.59 -4.31 6.44
C THR A 42 -7.56 -5.39 6.76
N SER A 43 -6.59 -5.59 5.87
CA SER A 43 -5.58 -6.63 5.97
C SER A 43 -4.30 -6.15 5.28
N ASP A 44 -3.26 -6.99 5.27
CA ASP A 44 -2.02 -6.74 4.53
C ASP A 44 -1.94 -7.70 3.34
N PHE A 45 -1.63 -7.17 2.16
CA PHE A 45 -1.55 -7.95 0.92
C PHE A 45 -0.49 -9.07 1.00
N PHE A 46 0.56 -8.86 1.78
CA PHE A 46 1.69 -9.80 1.91
C PHE A 46 1.62 -10.68 3.16
N LEU A 47 0.42 -10.88 3.74
CA LEU A 47 0.20 -11.90 4.75
C LEU A 47 0.47 -13.29 4.19
N GLU A 48 1.08 -14.16 5.01
CA GLU A 48 1.41 -15.54 4.62
C GLU A 48 0.16 -16.38 4.40
N GLU A 49 -0.84 -16.21 5.25
CA GLU A 49 -2.13 -16.91 5.15
C GLU A 49 -2.90 -16.60 3.85
N ALA A 50 -2.55 -15.48 3.20
CA ALA A 50 -3.14 -15.04 1.93
C ALA A 50 -2.36 -15.54 0.70
N ASP A 51 -1.21 -16.19 0.85
CA ASP A 51 -0.35 -16.64 -0.26
C ASP A 51 -1.12 -17.48 -1.30
N LYS A 52 -2.01 -18.34 -0.83
CA LYS A 52 -2.84 -19.22 -1.68
C LYS A 52 -3.80 -18.48 -2.64
N TRP A 53 -4.03 -17.19 -2.44
CA TRP A 53 -4.90 -16.37 -3.30
C TRP A 53 -4.13 -15.30 -4.07
N ARG A 54 -2.84 -15.15 -3.84
CA ARG A 54 -2.05 -14.03 -4.36
C ARG A 54 -1.89 -14.06 -5.86
N GLU A 55 -1.67 -15.25 -6.44
CA GLU A 55 -1.58 -15.41 -7.88
C GLU A 55 -2.84 -14.91 -8.58
N GLU A 56 -4.01 -15.30 -8.09
CA GLU A 56 -5.30 -14.86 -8.64
C GLU A 56 -5.47 -13.33 -8.55
N VAL A 57 -4.96 -12.69 -7.48
CA VAL A 57 -5.01 -11.22 -7.37
C VAL A 57 -4.05 -10.56 -8.37
N TRP A 58 -2.86 -11.12 -8.58
CA TRP A 58 -1.95 -10.62 -9.60
C TRP A 58 -2.54 -10.72 -11.00
N ASP A 59 -3.25 -11.79 -11.30
CA ASP A 59 -3.97 -11.94 -12.57
C ASP A 59 -5.05 -10.87 -12.75
N ILE A 60 -5.80 -10.54 -11.70
CA ILE A 60 -6.80 -9.46 -11.72
C ILE A 60 -6.12 -8.11 -12.00
N ILE A 61 -5.01 -7.81 -11.31
CA ILE A 61 -4.26 -6.58 -11.48
C ILE A 61 -3.73 -6.45 -12.91
N LYS A 62 -3.23 -7.54 -13.47
CA LYS A 62 -2.73 -7.62 -14.84
C LYS A 62 -3.84 -7.44 -15.88
N GLN A 63 -4.99 -8.08 -15.69
CA GLN A 63 -6.15 -7.92 -16.57
C GLN A 63 -6.70 -6.49 -16.58
N ARG A 64 -6.60 -5.78 -15.47
CA ARG A 64 -7.04 -4.40 -15.32
C ARG A 64 -5.86 -3.42 -15.30
N SER A 65 -5.00 -3.52 -16.30
CA SER A 65 -3.85 -2.61 -16.47
C SER A 65 -4.26 -1.13 -16.65
N ASP A 66 -5.53 -0.89 -16.94
CA ASP A 66 -6.18 0.42 -17.04
C ASP A 66 -6.56 1.04 -15.69
N VAL A 67 -6.48 0.27 -14.59
CA VAL A 67 -6.83 0.68 -13.21
C VAL A 67 -5.56 0.77 -12.38
N LYS A 68 -5.47 1.75 -11.48
CA LYS A 68 -4.34 1.92 -10.56
C LYS A 68 -4.59 1.15 -9.27
N PHE A 69 -3.68 0.25 -8.90
CA PHE A 69 -3.77 -0.55 -7.69
C PHE A 69 -2.79 -0.04 -6.63
N TYR A 70 -3.33 0.40 -5.51
CA TYR A 70 -2.55 0.88 -4.38
C TYR A 70 -2.36 -0.23 -3.36
N LEU A 71 -1.13 -0.73 -3.25
CA LEU A 71 -0.71 -1.74 -2.29
C LEU A 71 -0.01 -1.09 -1.11
N LEU A 72 -0.34 -1.53 0.09
CA LEU A 72 0.27 -1.07 1.33
C LEU A 72 0.66 -2.26 2.18
N THR A 73 1.90 -2.27 2.72
CA THR A 73 2.37 -3.36 3.57
C THR A 73 3.20 -2.91 4.76
N LYS A 74 3.18 -3.73 5.80
CA LYS A 74 4.12 -3.70 6.93
C LYS A 74 5.20 -4.77 6.82
N ARG A 75 5.22 -5.52 5.70
CA ARG A 75 6.04 -6.72 5.46
C ARG A 75 6.84 -6.63 4.16
N PRO A 76 7.66 -5.57 3.95
CA PRO A 76 8.40 -5.43 2.70
C PRO A 76 9.39 -6.58 2.47
N GLU A 77 9.87 -7.23 3.51
CA GLU A 77 10.77 -8.38 3.46
C GLU A 77 10.18 -9.62 2.78
N ARG A 78 8.85 -9.68 2.69
CA ARG A 78 8.17 -10.80 2.02
C ARG A 78 7.95 -10.59 0.52
N VAL A 79 8.07 -9.36 0.06
CA VAL A 79 7.58 -8.95 -1.26
C VAL A 79 8.23 -9.73 -2.40
N HIS A 80 9.56 -9.83 -2.41
CA HIS A 80 10.29 -10.53 -3.49
C HIS A 80 9.75 -11.93 -3.78
N LYS A 81 9.46 -12.72 -2.74
CA LYS A 81 8.93 -14.08 -2.89
C LYS A 81 7.46 -14.15 -3.29
N CYS A 82 6.78 -13.01 -3.28
CA CYS A 82 5.34 -12.89 -3.56
C CYS A 82 5.04 -12.24 -4.91
N LEU A 83 6.06 -11.81 -5.64
CA LEU A 83 5.90 -11.24 -6.98
C LEU A 83 5.63 -12.34 -8.01
N PRO A 84 4.81 -12.10 -9.05
CA PRO A 84 4.60 -13.05 -10.12
C PRO A 84 5.88 -13.20 -10.97
N SER A 85 6.03 -14.33 -11.65
CA SER A 85 7.22 -14.64 -12.44
C SER A 85 7.48 -13.68 -13.60
N ASP A 86 6.44 -13.02 -14.10
CA ASP A 86 6.51 -12.04 -15.18
C ASP A 86 6.53 -10.58 -14.69
N TRP A 87 6.84 -10.36 -13.42
CA TRP A 87 6.88 -9.03 -12.81
C TRP A 87 7.88 -8.08 -13.49
N GLY A 88 9.04 -8.57 -13.87
CA GLY A 88 10.11 -7.77 -14.46
C GLY A 88 10.54 -6.62 -13.57
N ASN A 89 10.57 -5.42 -14.14
CA ASN A 89 10.91 -4.18 -13.43
C ASN A 89 9.69 -3.45 -12.83
N GLY A 90 8.56 -4.14 -12.72
CA GLY A 90 7.32 -3.59 -12.16
C GLY A 90 6.29 -3.17 -13.21
N TRP A 91 5.03 -3.29 -12.85
CA TRP A 91 3.88 -2.90 -13.68
C TRP A 91 3.50 -1.43 -13.43
N GLU A 92 3.15 -0.69 -14.50
CA GLU A 92 2.79 0.74 -14.45
C GLU A 92 1.57 1.04 -13.59
N ASN A 93 0.69 0.09 -13.44
CA ASN A 93 -0.56 0.27 -12.72
C ASN A 93 -0.48 -0.11 -11.24
N VAL A 94 0.71 -0.44 -10.71
CA VAL A 94 0.88 -0.82 -9.30
C VAL A 94 1.66 0.24 -8.53
N PHE A 95 0.99 0.84 -7.55
CA PHE A 95 1.53 1.84 -6.63
C PHE A 95 1.83 1.19 -5.29
N PHE A 96 3.10 0.94 -5.01
CA PHE A 96 3.52 0.19 -3.85
C PHE A 96 3.99 1.09 -2.71
N ASN A 97 3.52 0.80 -1.50
CA ASN A 97 3.78 1.62 -0.34
C ASN A 97 4.12 0.77 0.89
N VAL A 98 4.99 1.30 1.73
CA VAL A 98 5.25 0.74 3.07
C VAL A 98 4.76 1.69 4.14
N THR A 99 4.35 1.16 5.30
CA THR A 99 4.03 2.00 6.45
C THR A 99 5.29 2.33 7.24
N ALA A 100 5.35 3.55 7.78
CA ALA A 100 6.40 4.02 8.66
C ALA A 100 5.77 4.85 9.80
N GLU A 101 5.37 4.19 10.87
CA GLU A 101 4.65 4.81 11.99
C GLU A 101 5.57 5.60 12.92
N ASN A 102 6.86 5.31 12.91
CA ASN A 102 7.92 5.93 13.71
C ASN A 102 9.27 5.75 13.02
N GLN A 103 10.32 6.42 13.54
CA GLN A 103 11.66 6.38 12.93
C GLN A 103 12.20 4.96 12.79
N LYS A 104 12.04 4.11 13.81
CA LYS A 104 12.50 2.71 13.75
C LYS A 104 11.89 1.98 12.55
N ARG A 105 10.58 2.12 12.32
CA ARG A 105 9.91 1.46 11.19
C ARG A 105 10.28 2.08 9.85
N ALA A 106 10.53 3.39 9.82
CA ALA A 106 11.08 4.05 8.63
C ALA A 106 12.44 3.45 8.26
N ASP A 107 13.36 3.34 9.23
CA ASP A 107 14.72 2.84 9.01
C ASP A 107 14.76 1.33 8.66
N GLU A 108 13.79 0.55 9.14
CA GLU A 108 13.67 -0.87 8.80
C GLU A 108 13.07 -1.10 7.41
N ARG A 109 12.04 -0.33 7.02
CA ARG A 109 11.20 -0.67 5.85
C ARG A 109 11.52 0.13 4.60
N ILE A 110 11.95 1.39 4.73
CA ILE A 110 12.20 2.23 3.55
C ILE A 110 13.39 1.71 2.74
N PRO A 111 14.51 1.28 3.32
CA PRO A 111 15.59 0.67 2.53
C PRO A 111 15.11 -0.54 1.72
N LEU A 112 14.29 -1.40 2.31
CA LEU A 112 13.70 -2.54 1.59
C LEU A 112 12.78 -2.07 0.46
N LEU A 113 11.95 -1.04 0.69
CA LEU A 113 11.10 -0.45 -0.35
C LEU A 113 11.94 0.03 -1.54
N LEU A 114 13.06 0.71 -1.28
CA LEU A 114 13.92 1.25 -2.33
C LEU A 114 14.56 0.15 -3.19
N ASP A 115 14.88 -0.99 -2.59
CA ASP A 115 15.46 -2.15 -3.28
C ASP A 115 14.43 -2.98 -4.08
N LEU A 116 13.13 -2.82 -3.82
CA LEU A 116 12.09 -3.57 -4.50
C LEU A 116 11.85 -3.07 -5.94
N PRO A 117 11.56 -3.98 -6.90
CA PRO A 117 11.37 -3.64 -8.31
C PRO A 117 9.96 -3.10 -8.59
N PHE A 118 9.61 -1.96 -8.00
CA PHE A 118 8.38 -1.23 -8.29
C PHE A 118 8.69 0.10 -8.96
N LYS A 119 7.88 0.47 -9.94
CA LYS A 119 8.00 1.77 -10.63
C LYS A 119 7.49 2.91 -9.76
N HIS A 120 6.37 2.70 -9.06
CA HIS A 120 5.73 3.70 -8.22
C HIS A 120 5.87 3.32 -6.75
N LYS A 121 6.64 4.10 -6.00
CA LYS A 121 6.95 3.86 -4.59
C LYS A 121 6.48 5.01 -3.71
N GLY A 122 5.91 4.67 -2.56
CA GLY A 122 5.45 5.67 -1.60
C GLY A 122 5.60 5.20 -0.15
N ILE A 123 5.45 6.16 0.76
CA ILE A 123 5.55 5.94 2.20
C ILE A 123 4.25 6.39 2.87
N MET A 124 3.72 5.56 3.77
CA MET A 124 2.55 5.86 4.58
C MET A 124 2.97 6.03 6.04
N CYS A 125 3.08 7.26 6.51
CA CYS A 125 3.30 7.59 7.92
C CYS A 125 1.94 7.71 8.65
N ALA A 126 1.22 6.60 8.75
CA ALA A 126 -0.08 6.51 9.40
C ALA A 126 -0.26 5.14 10.10
N PRO A 127 -0.52 5.13 11.42
CA PRO A 127 -0.59 6.30 12.30
C PRO A 127 0.78 6.97 12.49
N PHE A 128 0.82 8.30 12.50
CA PHE A 128 2.03 9.08 12.74
C PHE A 128 2.18 9.31 14.26
N ILE A 129 2.97 8.46 14.92
CA ILE A 129 2.99 8.35 16.39
C ILE A 129 4.24 8.90 17.06
N SER A 130 5.23 9.29 16.28
CA SER A 130 6.45 9.99 16.72
C SER A 130 7.05 10.76 15.55
N PRO A 131 7.97 11.70 15.78
CA PRO A 131 8.68 12.39 14.70
C PRO A 131 9.45 11.38 13.85
N ILE A 132 9.48 11.63 12.54
CA ILE A 132 10.19 10.83 11.55
C ILE A 132 10.95 11.78 10.64
N SER A 133 12.22 11.49 10.36
CA SER A 133 12.98 12.08 9.27
C SER A 133 13.28 11.02 8.22
N ILE A 134 12.95 11.33 6.98
CA ILE A 134 13.14 10.44 5.82
C ILE A 134 14.00 11.08 4.73
N GLU A 135 14.58 12.24 4.98
CA GLU A 135 15.34 13.04 4.02
C GLU A 135 16.41 12.19 3.30
N LYS A 136 17.18 11.39 4.04
CA LYS A 136 18.21 10.49 3.48
C LYS A 136 17.69 9.49 2.45
N TYR A 137 16.40 9.13 2.54
CA TYR A 137 15.76 8.20 1.60
C TYR A 137 15.17 8.92 0.39
N LEU A 138 14.71 10.15 0.58
CA LEU A 138 14.18 10.99 -0.51
C LEU A 138 15.25 11.34 -1.54
N GLN A 139 16.52 11.41 -1.11
CA GLN A 139 17.67 11.64 -2.01
C GLN A 139 17.80 10.57 -3.12
N SER A 140 17.19 9.40 -2.95
CA SER A 140 17.15 8.36 -3.99
C SER A 140 16.38 8.76 -5.25
N GLY A 141 15.48 9.75 -5.14
CA GLY A 141 14.55 10.15 -6.21
C GLY A 141 13.50 9.09 -6.57
N GLN A 142 13.41 7.98 -5.82
CA GLN A 142 12.49 6.87 -6.11
C GLN A 142 11.13 6.99 -5.41
N ILE A 143 11.00 7.88 -4.42
CA ILE A 143 9.75 8.06 -3.67
C ILE A 143 8.93 9.15 -4.34
N GLU A 144 7.73 8.81 -4.78
CA GLU A 144 6.82 9.72 -5.49
C GLU A 144 5.79 10.37 -4.55
N ARG A 145 5.54 9.74 -3.41
CA ARG A 145 4.48 10.19 -2.51
C ARG A 145 4.73 9.79 -1.07
N VAL A 146 4.48 10.73 -0.17
CA VAL A 146 4.42 10.50 1.27
C VAL A 146 3.05 10.92 1.78
N VAL A 147 2.40 10.05 2.54
CA VAL A 147 1.11 10.30 3.19
C VAL A 147 1.30 10.21 4.68
N CYS A 148 0.80 11.19 5.45
CA CYS A 148 0.79 11.12 6.90
C CYS A 148 -0.62 11.33 7.47
N GLY A 149 -0.87 10.76 8.64
CA GLY A 149 -2.14 10.88 9.33
C GLY A 149 -2.07 10.33 10.75
N GLY A 150 -2.88 10.87 11.65
CA GLY A 150 -3.02 10.37 13.01
C GLY A 150 -3.80 9.06 13.11
N GLU A 151 -3.93 8.54 14.32
CA GLU A 151 -4.85 7.47 14.65
C GLU A 151 -6.31 7.96 14.55
N ASN A 152 -7.23 7.09 14.18
CA ASN A 152 -8.63 7.43 13.90
C ASN A 152 -9.65 6.55 14.65
N TYR A 153 -9.35 6.15 15.88
CA TYR A 153 -10.21 5.34 16.73
C TYR A 153 -10.36 5.97 18.13
N ASP A 154 -11.31 5.48 18.92
CA ASP A 154 -11.53 5.95 20.29
C ASP A 154 -10.29 5.73 21.15
N GLY A 155 -9.85 6.78 21.87
CA GLY A 155 -8.61 6.76 22.68
C GLY A 155 -7.34 6.93 21.85
N SER A 156 -7.43 7.39 20.58
CA SER A 156 -6.28 7.67 19.74
C SER A 156 -5.31 8.71 20.34
N ARG A 157 -4.02 8.49 20.10
CA ARG A 157 -2.98 9.45 20.47
C ARG A 157 -3.06 10.69 19.59
N PRO A 158 -2.84 11.89 20.13
CA PRO A 158 -2.77 13.11 19.30
C PRO A 158 -1.64 13.02 18.29
N CYS A 159 -1.91 13.41 17.05
CA CYS A 159 -0.88 13.61 16.05
C CYS A 159 -0.30 15.03 16.22
N ASN A 160 0.98 15.14 16.48
CA ASN A 160 1.64 16.44 16.62
C ASN A 160 1.81 17.10 15.26
N PHE A 161 1.25 18.31 15.12
CA PHE A 161 1.28 19.05 13.87
C PHE A 161 2.69 19.50 13.44
N ASP A 162 3.62 19.70 14.39
CA ASP A 162 5.00 20.07 14.05
C ASP A 162 5.75 18.92 13.38
N TRP A 163 5.43 17.67 13.72
CA TRP A 163 5.96 16.51 13.00
C TRP A 163 5.49 16.47 11.54
N VAL A 164 4.21 16.83 11.30
CA VAL A 164 3.65 16.92 9.95
C VAL A 164 4.34 18.01 9.15
N LYS A 165 4.57 19.17 9.75
CA LYS A 165 5.29 20.29 9.11
C LYS A 165 6.72 19.90 8.72
N SER A 166 7.45 19.26 9.66
CA SER A 166 8.82 18.82 9.42
C SER A 166 8.89 17.82 8.27
N LEU A 167 8.06 16.78 8.32
CA LEU A 167 7.98 15.77 7.25
C LEU A 167 7.62 16.40 5.90
N ARG A 168 6.65 17.30 5.88
CA ARG A 168 6.28 18.05 4.66
C ARG A 168 7.46 18.85 4.11
N GLN A 169 8.24 19.51 4.99
CA GLN A 169 9.38 20.30 4.54
C GLN A 169 10.44 19.43 3.85
N GLU A 170 10.75 18.26 4.42
CA GLU A 170 11.64 17.29 3.78
C GLU A 170 11.12 16.87 2.40
N CYS A 171 9.83 16.50 2.30
CA CYS A 171 9.21 16.11 1.03
C CYS A 171 9.30 17.23 -0.02
N VAL A 172 8.90 18.45 0.32
CA VAL A 172 8.91 19.60 -0.61
C VAL A 172 10.34 19.92 -1.09
N SER A 173 11.34 19.81 -0.20
CA SER A 173 12.75 20.03 -0.58
C SER A 173 13.28 19.03 -1.60
N HIS A 174 12.61 17.88 -1.74
CA HIS A 174 12.97 16.80 -2.67
C HIS A 174 11.94 16.59 -3.80
N ASN A 175 11.01 17.53 -3.99
CA ASN A 175 9.93 17.46 -5.00
C ASN A 175 8.98 16.25 -4.85
N VAL A 176 8.68 15.87 -3.60
CA VAL A 176 7.75 14.79 -3.24
C VAL A 176 6.49 15.34 -2.59
#